data_9eb5dfd0a54bbcdc50daf46b7319c4a5
#
_entry.id   9eb5dfd0a54bbcdc50daf46b7319c4a5
#
_cell.length_a   1.000
_cell.length_b   1.000
_cell.length_c   1.000
_cell.angle_alpha   90.00
_cell.angle_beta   90.00
_cell.angle_gamma   90.00
#
_symmetry.space_group_name_H-M   'P 1'
#
loop_
_entity.id
_entity.type
_entity.pdbx_description
1 polymer ?
#
loop_
_entity_poly.entity_id
_entity_poly.type
_entity_poly.pdbx_seq_one_letter_code
_entity_poly.pdbx_strand_id
1 'polypeptide(L)'
;MRKMVRILTLMLICCMLLPAARAEDVCVVQDAAAASRVTTDRPYLRVRCDLPGETEVTLSVYDQWGSLIYQRYYGLCSGTFESRDVHLPLEGEGCDYTVTLQAGEAEHTFTVTREMPMLTDTSVFAGGMSLRELNGGSSRKYAVVLDMYALNQGTATAPMLAEGRKIGEVYFTVLDGTLQVSASLFAEGEIDKANVYIAADAITASTLGTNHFTGIKTRLNRDIPLGDAPYAAVMVQLTVTYDPEGAETYQMTPAEQADYLELQENWQLMQMVTANEAVG
;
A
#
# COMPACT_ATOMS: atom_id res chain seq x y z
N MET A 1 34.95 -30.81 -18.41
CA MET A 1 35.02 -29.35 -18.18
C MET A 1 33.72 -28.58 -18.44
N ARG A 2 33.05 -28.70 -19.62
CA ARG A 2 31.78 -27.92 -19.89
C ARG A 2 30.62 -28.20 -18.94
N LYS A 3 30.46 -29.42 -18.39
CA LYS A 3 29.38 -29.74 -17.43
C LYS A 3 29.63 -29.17 -16.03
N MET A 4 30.87 -29.14 -15.56
CA MET A 4 31.23 -28.54 -14.26
C MET A 4 31.05 -27.03 -14.24
N VAL A 5 31.40 -26.34 -15.35
CA VAL A 5 31.21 -24.89 -15.46
C VAL A 5 29.72 -24.53 -15.41
N ARG A 6 28.83 -25.34 -16.05
CA ARG A 6 27.36 -25.09 -15.99
C ARG A 6 26.77 -25.28 -14.58
N ILE A 7 27.24 -26.27 -13.83
CA ILE A 7 26.79 -26.51 -12.45
C ILE A 7 27.28 -25.37 -11.53
N LEU A 8 28.52 -24.91 -11.70
CA LEU A 8 29.07 -23.79 -10.93
C LEU A 8 28.33 -22.48 -11.23
N THR A 9 27.99 -22.24 -12.51
CA THR A 9 27.21 -21.04 -12.92
C THR A 9 25.80 -21.11 -12.38
N LEU A 10 25.15 -22.27 -12.35
CA LEU A 10 23.81 -22.42 -11.79
C LEU A 10 23.79 -22.24 -10.27
N MET A 11 24.80 -22.75 -9.54
CA MET A 11 24.97 -22.50 -8.11
C MET A 11 25.22 -21.01 -7.81
N LEU A 12 26.04 -20.34 -8.63
CA LEU A 12 26.31 -18.90 -8.45
C LEU A 12 25.05 -18.05 -8.70
N ILE A 13 24.22 -18.43 -9.68
CA ILE A 13 22.94 -17.76 -9.96
C ILE A 13 21.92 -18.03 -8.85
N CYS A 14 21.85 -19.24 -8.29
CA CYS A 14 21.01 -19.52 -7.13
C CYS A 14 21.43 -18.77 -5.87
N CYS A 15 22.74 -18.55 -5.64
CA CYS A 15 23.21 -17.73 -4.52
C CYS A 15 22.90 -16.23 -4.70
N MET A 16 22.76 -15.75 -5.95
CA MET A 16 22.37 -14.35 -6.22
C MET A 16 20.86 -14.11 -6.18
N LEU A 17 20.05 -15.19 -6.16
CA LEU A 17 18.58 -15.10 -6.07
C LEU A 17 18.04 -15.28 -4.65
N LEU A 18 18.89 -15.53 -3.66
CA LEU A 18 18.48 -15.36 -2.27
C LEU A 18 18.31 -13.86 -2.04
N PRO A 19 17.12 -13.36 -1.69
CA PRO A 19 16.99 -11.97 -1.30
C PRO A 19 17.96 -11.75 -0.14
N ALA A 20 19.01 -10.96 -0.38
CA ALA A 20 19.80 -10.43 0.71
C ALA A 20 18.80 -9.64 1.56
N ALA A 21 18.51 -10.11 2.79
CA ALA A 21 17.72 -9.34 3.73
C ALA A 21 18.31 -7.94 3.75
N ARG A 22 17.53 -6.94 3.30
CA ARG A 22 17.99 -5.56 3.29
C ARG A 22 18.24 -5.17 4.73
N ALA A 23 19.25 -4.35 5.00
CA ALA A 23 19.52 -3.85 6.34
C ALA A 23 18.30 -3.15 6.99
N GLU A 24 17.35 -2.72 6.16
CA GLU A 24 16.07 -2.13 6.56
C GLU A 24 15.06 -3.15 7.12
N ASP A 25 15.23 -4.44 6.83
CA ASP A 25 14.29 -5.50 7.26
C ASP A 25 14.66 -6.11 8.63
N VAL A 26 15.71 -5.62 9.28
CA VAL A 26 16.24 -6.15 10.54
C VAL A 26 16.03 -5.18 11.69
N CYS A 27 15.32 -5.64 12.73
CA CYS A 27 15.26 -4.95 14.01
C CYS A 27 16.48 -5.38 14.86
N VAL A 28 17.33 -4.44 15.25
CA VAL A 28 18.50 -4.70 16.12
C VAL A 28 18.17 -4.28 17.55
N VAL A 29 18.05 -5.24 18.44
CA VAL A 29 17.91 -5.00 19.88
C VAL A 29 19.29 -4.90 20.49
N GLN A 30 19.72 -3.69 20.85
CA GLN A 30 20.96 -3.41 21.56
C GLN A 30 20.70 -3.48 23.06
N ASP A 31 21.67 -4.02 23.81
CA ASP A 31 21.55 -4.23 25.25
C ASP A 31 20.32 -5.10 25.62
N ALA A 32 20.25 -6.27 25.02
CA ALA A 32 19.18 -7.23 25.25
C ALA A 32 19.00 -7.59 26.74
N ALA A 33 20.05 -7.45 27.56
CA ALA A 33 19.99 -7.71 28.99
C ALA A 33 19.12 -6.69 29.76
N ALA A 34 18.97 -5.46 29.23
CA ALA A 34 18.14 -4.41 29.82
C ALA A 34 16.77 -4.27 29.15
N ALA A 35 16.54 -4.90 28.00
CA ALA A 35 15.28 -4.83 27.28
C ALA A 35 14.17 -5.53 28.03
N SER A 36 13.04 -4.86 28.24
CA SER A 36 11.82 -5.48 28.77
C SER A 36 10.79 -5.77 27.65
N ARG A 37 10.62 -4.84 26.75
CA ARG A 37 9.76 -4.93 25.57
C ARG A 37 10.32 -4.11 24.42
N VAL A 38 10.19 -4.62 23.20
CA VAL A 38 10.60 -3.96 21.95
C VAL A 38 9.47 -4.09 20.95
N THR A 39 9.11 -3.00 20.29
CA THR A 39 8.14 -3.01 19.20
C THR A 39 8.86 -2.84 17.87
N THR A 40 8.49 -3.61 16.85
CA THR A 40 9.09 -3.57 15.51
C THR A 40 8.11 -3.95 14.42
N ASP A 41 8.21 -3.30 13.28
CA ASP A 41 7.56 -3.67 12.02
C ASP A 41 8.43 -4.59 11.14
N ARG A 42 9.66 -4.92 11.62
CA ARG A 42 10.65 -5.65 10.83
C ARG A 42 10.45 -7.17 10.93
N PRO A 43 10.59 -7.90 9.80
CA PRO A 43 10.42 -9.35 9.77
C PRO A 43 11.59 -10.12 10.40
N TYR A 44 12.71 -9.47 10.66
CA TYR A 44 13.89 -10.09 11.26
C TYR A 44 14.30 -9.37 12.54
N LEU A 45 14.71 -10.17 13.52
CA LEU A 45 15.27 -9.73 14.80
C LEU A 45 16.74 -10.06 14.86
N ARG A 46 17.57 -9.12 15.34
CA ARG A 46 18.96 -9.34 15.73
C ARG A 46 19.15 -8.88 17.16
N VAL A 47 19.74 -9.74 17.98
CA VAL A 47 19.94 -9.51 19.41
C VAL A 47 21.42 -9.22 19.65
N ARG A 48 21.71 -8.13 20.38
CA ARG A 48 23.06 -7.70 20.71
C ARG A 48 23.16 -7.41 22.21
N CYS A 49 24.26 -7.87 22.84
CA CYS A 49 24.57 -7.53 24.23
C CYS A 49 26.08 -7.60 24.49
N ASP A 50 26.55 -6.94 25.51
CA ASP A 50 27.93 -7.05 26.00
C ASP A 50 28.02 -8.15 27.05
N LEU A 51 29.00 -9.06 26.88
CA LEU A 51 29.23 -10.17 27.77
C LEU A 51 30.36 -9.82 28.76
N PRO A 52 30.23 -10.19 30.04
CA PRO A 52 31.24 -9.87 31.07
C PRO A 52 32.55 -10.64 30.92
N GLY A 53 32.59 -11.65 30.07
CA GLY A 53 33.76 -12.50 29.82
C GLY A 53 33.40 -13.64 28.85
N GLU A 54 34.26 -14.65 28.74
CA GLU A 54 33.93 -15.87 27.97
C GLU A 54 32.74 -16.58 28.62
N THR A 55 31.65 -16.70 27.83
CA THR A 55 30.36 -17.16 28.30
C THR A 55 29.67 -17.98 27.21
N GLU A 56 29.11 -19.11 27.57
CA GLU A 56 28.24 -19.87 26.67
C GLU A 56 26.92 -19.13 26.42
N VAL A 57 26.56 -18.98 25.14
CA VAL A 57 25.37 -18.20 24.76
C VAL A 57 24.38 -19.09 23.99
N THR A 58 23.11 -19.05 24.44
CA THR A 58 21.97 -19.65 23.75
C THR A 58 20.89 -18.57 23.56
N LEU A 59 20.35 -18.48 22.35
CA LEU A 59 19.20 -17.63 22.04
C LEU A 59 18.01 -18.52 21.69
N SER A 60 16.88 -18.28 22.32
CA SER A 60 15.60 -18.96 22.05
C SER A 60 14.52 -17.92 21.80
N VAL A 61 13.64 -18.19 20.85
CA VAL A 61 12.48 -17.33 20.52
C VAL A 61 11.23 -18.21 20.47
N TYR A 62 10.21 -17.77 21.18
CA TYR A 62 8.91 -18.44 21.28
C TYR A 62 7.83 -17.52 20.72
N ASP A 63 6.84 -18.10 20.08
CA ASP A 63 5.65 -17.39 19.62
C ASP A 63 4.71 -17.03 20.78
N GLN A 64 3.61 -16.35 20.47
CA GLN A 64 2.61 -15.93 21.45
C GLN A 64 1.88 -17.08 22.13
N TRP A 65 1.96 -18.31 21.59
CA TRP A 65 1.40 -19.53 22.18
C TRP A 65 2.42 -20.34 22.99
N GLY A 66 3.67 -19.84 23.08
CA GLY A 66 4.77 -20.51 23.77
C GLY A 66 5.45 -21.61 22.95
N SER A 67 5.19 -21.68 21.62
CA SER A 67 5.86 -22.64 20.74
C SER A 67 7.25 -22.12 20.38
N LEU A 68 8.26 -22.98 20.45
CA LEU A 68 9.63 -22.63 20.09
C LEU A 68 9.74 -22.48 18.57
N ILE A 69 10.00 -21.25 18.08
CA ILE A 69 10.19 -20.96 16.66
C ILE A 69 11.66 -20.87 16.23
N TYR A 70 12.55 -20.55 17.18
CA TYR A 70 13.98 -20.50 16.96
C TYR A 70 14.76 -20.84 18.21
N GLN A 71 15.82 -21.65 18.05
CA GLN A 71 16.80 -21.88 19.09
C GLN A 71 18.18 -22.09 18.48
N ARG A 72 19.18 -21.44 19.07
CA ARG A 72 20.56 -21.60 18.64
C ARG A 72 21.52 -21.49 19.79
N TYR A 73 22.41 -22.48 19.91
CA TYR A 73 23.60 -22.45 20.73
C TYR A 73 24.75 -21.84 19.93
N TYR A 74 25.34 -20.79 20.45
CA TYR A 74 26.45 -20.06 19.81
C TYR A 74 27.82 -20.47 20.34
N GLY A 75 27.88 -21.27 21.40
CA GLY A 75 29.11 -21.68 22.07
C GLY A 75 29.67 -20.60 22.98
N LEU A 76 30.97 -20.68 23.24
CA LEU A 76 31.68 -19.66 24.03
C LEU A 76 31.83 -18.38 23.20
N CYS A 77 31.30 -17.28 23.72
CA CYS A 77 31.36 -15.93 23.16
C CYS A 77 32.02 -14.99 24.19
N SER A 78 32.67 -13.92 23.72
CA SER A 78 33.25 -12.90 24.57
C SER A 78 33.16 -11.52 23.96
N GLY A 79 33.16 -10.47 24.77
CA GLY A 79 32.96 -9.10 24.31
C GLY A 79 31.51 -8.83 23.88
N THR A 80 31.31 -8.14 22.77
CA THR A 80 29.96 -7.89 22.25
C THR A 80 29.45 -9.10 21.49
N PHE A 81 28.40 -9.74 21.99
CA PHE A 81 27.66 -10.79 21.30
C PHE A 81 26.68 -10.18 20.31
N GLU A 82 26.55 -10.78 19.14
CA GLU A 82 25.53 -10.44 18.14
C GLU A 82 24.97 -11.71 17.52
N SER A 83 23.64 -11.88 17.59
CA SER A 83 22.97 -13.04 17.02
C SER A 83 22.93 -12.97 15.49
N ARG A 84 22.64 -14.09 14.84
CA ARG A 84 22.14 -14.08 13.45
C ARG A 84 20.72 -13.54 13.42
N ASP A 85 20.29 -13.15 12.22
CA ASP A 85 18.92 -12.71 11.99
C ASP A 85 17.95 -13.86 12.25
N VAL A 86 16.95 -13.59 13.07
CA VAL A 86 15.86 -14.52 13.42
C VAL A 86 14.62 -14.03 12.71
N HIS A 87 14.04 -14.86 11.87
CA HIS A 87 12.76 -14.53 11.22
C HIS A 87 11.63 -14.60 12.25
N LEU A 88 10.84 -13.52 12.34
CA LEU A 88 9.63 -13.43 13.14
C LEU A 88 8.43 -13.49 12.17
N PRO A 89 7.73 -14.63 12.02
CA PRO A 89 6.54 -14.70 11.17
C PRO A 89 5.46 -13.77 11.70
N LEU A 90 4.70 -13.12 10.81
CA LEU A 90 3.55 -12.31 11.20
C LEU A 90 2.28 -13.13 11.01
N GLU A 91 1.49 -13.25 12.08
CA GLU A 91 0.20 -13.94 12.05
C GLU A 91 -0.88 -12.98 12.58
N GLY A 92 -1.69 -12.43 11.67
CA GLY A 92 -2.71 -11.44 11.99
C GLY A 92 -2.15 -10.02 12.18
N GLU A 93 -2.82 -9.19 12.96
CA GLU A 93 -2.54 -7.75 13.12
C GLU A 93 -1.27 -7.43 13.92
N GLY A 94 -0.72 -8.41 14.62
CA GLY A 94 0.51 -8.29 15.42
C GLY A 94 0.76 -9.54 16.23
N CYS A 95 2.03 -9.84 16.48
CA CYS A 95 2.45 -10.99 17.23
C CYS A 95 3.45 -10.63 18.32
N ASP A 96 3.23 -11.15 19.53
CA ASP A 96 4.19 -11.08 20.61
C ASP A 96 5.11 -12.31 20.59
N TYR A 97 6.41 -12.05 20.64
CA TYR A 97 7.45 -13.08 20.75
C TYR A 97 8.17 -12.97 22.09
N THR A 98 8.33 -14.09 22.77
CA THR A 98 9.19 -14.16 23.95
C THR A 98 10.59 -14.54 23.51
N VAL A 99 11.56 -13.65 23.76
CA VAL A 99 12.96 -13.86 23.44
C VAL A 99 13.71 -14.13 24.73
N THR A 100 14.41 -15.27 24.81
CA THR A 100 15.25 -15.65 25.95
C THR A 100 16.70 -15.76 25.49
N LEU A 101 17.56 -14.91 26.09
CA LEU A 101 19.00 -14.95 25.93
C LEU A 101 19.62 -15.54 27.21
N GLN A 102 20.20 -16.73 27.10
CA GLN A 102 20.96 -17.35 28.18
C GLN A 102 22.43 -17.11 27.93
N ALA A 103 23.13 -16.52 28.91
CA ALA A 103 24.56 -16.26 28.92
C ALA A 103 25.18 -16.84 30.20
N GLY A 104 25.71 -18.04 30.11
CA GLY A 104 26.16 -18.82 31.28
C GLY A 104 25.00 -19.15 32.22
N GLU A 105 25.12 -18.70 33.49
CA GLU A 105 24.06 -18.85 34.49
C GLU A 105 23.02 -17.73 34.44
N ALA A 106 23.28 -16.62 33.71
CA ALA A 106 22.36 -15.52 33.57
C ALA A 106 21.35 -15.78 32.45
N GLU A 107 20.08 -15.52 32.73
CA GLU A 107 18.99 -15.58 31.77
C GLU A 107 18.29 -14.23 31.69
N HIS A 108 18.13 -13.73 30.47
CA HIS A 108 17.42 -12.49 30.17
C HIS A 108 16.28 -12.78 29.23
N THR A 109 15.06 -12.47 29.66
CA THR A 109 13.85 -12.65 28.87
C THR A 109 13.17 -11.31 28.63
N PHE A 110 12.81 -11.04 27.37
CA PHE A 110 12.10 -9.85 26.97
C PHE A 110 11.07 -10.17 25.88
N THR A 111 10.13 -9.26 25.65
CA THR A 111 9.08 -9.42 24.64
C THR A 111 9.43 -8.57 23.41
N VAL A 112 9.28 -9.16 22.24
CA VAL A 112 9.30 -8.44 20.96
C VAL A 112 7.89 -8.48 20.38
N THR A 113 7.26 -7.31 20.25
CA THR A 113 5.99 -7.16 19.55
C THR A 113 6.29 -6.80 18.10
N ARG A 114 5.98 -7.71 17.19
CA ARG A 114 6.01 -7.43 15.76
C ARG A 114 4.65 -6.87 15.35
N GLU A 115 4.67 -5.63 14.90
CA GLU A 115 3.51 -4.96 14.33
C GLU A 115 3.51 -5.09 12.80
N MET A 116 2.33 -4.93 12.22
CA MET A 116 2.17 -4.95 10.78
C MET A 116 2.83 -3.69 10.18
N PRO A 117 3.66 -3.82 9.14
CA PRO A 117 4.25 -2.66 8.49
C PRO A 117 3.18 -1.85 7.77
N MET A 118 3.05 -0.56 8.11
CA MET A 118 2.20 0.37 7.39
C MET A 118 2.94 0.92 6.16
N LEU A 119 2.29 0.91 5.00
CA LEU A 119 2.81 1.49 3.77
C LEU A 119 2.18 2.86 3.51
N THR A 120 3.00 3.82 3.08
CA THR A 120 2.51 5.11 2.60
C THR A 120 2.65 5.19 1.08
N ASP A 121 1.54 5.36 0.37
CA ASP A 121 1.51 5.59 -1.09
C ASP A 121 0.95 6.99 -1.37
N THR A 122 1.68 7.76 -2.17
CA THR A 122 1.33 9.12 -2.60
C THR A 122 0.63 9.15 -3.96
N SER A 123 0.42 7.98 -4.56
CA SER A 123 -0.10 7.81 -5.93
C SER A 123 -1.36 6.94 -5.95
N VAL A 124 -2.16 7.00 -4.89
CA VAL A 124 -3.44 6.29 -4.80
C VAL A 124 -4.50 7.05 -5.59
N PHE A 125 -5.25 6.33 -6.43
CA PHE A 125 -6.31 6.90 -7.26
C PHE A 125 -7.61 6.11 -7.09
N ALA A 126 -8.75 6.81 -7.27
CA ALA A 126 -10.00 6.13 -7.57
C ALA A 126 -9.87 5.43 -8.93
N GLY A 127 -10.16 4.13 -8.96
CA GLY A 127 -10.15 3.34 -10.20
C GLY A 127 -11.22 3.83 -11.17
N GLY A 128 -10.97 3.67 -12.46
CA GLY A 128 -11.84 4.14 -13.51
C GLY A 128 -11.09 4.18 -14.84
N MET A 129 -11.40 5.16 -15.67
CA MET A 129 -10.76 5.38 -16.96
C MET A 129 -9.35 5.92 -16.79
N SER A 130 -8.36 5.35 -17.46
CA SER A 130 -7.02 5.96 -17.47
C SER A 130 -7.07 7.33 -18.15
N LEU A 131 -6.25 8.28 -17.69
CA LEU A 131 -6.19 9.60 -18.37
C LEU A 131 -5.68 9.49 -19.81
N ARG A 132 -5.02 8.38 -20.17
CA ARG A 132 -4.62 8.12 -21.54
C ARG A 132 -5.83 7.86 -22.45
N GLU A 133 -6.81 7.10 -21.96
CA GLU A 133 -8.05 6.82 -22.66
C GLU A 133 -8.97 8.03 -22.65
N LEU A 134 -8.99 8.77 -21.55
CA LEU A 134 -9.85 9.94 -21.38
C LEU A 134 -9.41 11.14 -22.24
N ASN A 135 -8.12 11.47 -22.26
CA ASN A 135 -7.63 12.72 -22.84
C ASN A 135 -6.20 12.66 -23.44
N GLY A 136 -5.64 11.44 -23.62
CA GLY A 136 -4.27 11.23 -24.11
C GLY A 136 -3.17 11.51 -23.07
N GLY A 137 -3.51 11.71 -21.79
CA GLY A 137 -2.59 12.00 -20.70
C GLY A 137 -1.79 10.80 -20.21
N SER A 138 -1.50 10.75 -18.89
CA SER A 138 -0.73 9.68 -18.28
C SER A 138 -1.57 8.42 -18.05
N SER A 139 -1.07 7.25 -18.46
CA SER A 139 -1.71 5.95 -18.17
C SER A 139 -1.61 5.49 -16.70
N ARG A 140 -0.88 6.24 -15.85
CA ARG A 140 -0.73 5.94 -14.41
C ARG A 140 -1.71 6.70 -13.53
N LYS A 141 -2.53 7.57 -14.12
CA LYS A 141 -3.55 8.34 -13.42
C LYS A 141 -4.91 7.93 -13.97
N TYR A 142 -5.89 7.92 -13.10
CA TYR A 142 -7.25 7.48 -13.40
C TYR A 142 -8.25 8.56 -13.06
N ALA A 143 -9.38 8.56 -13.77
CA ALA A 143 -10.55 9.35 -13.45
C ALA A 143 -11.81 8.51 -13.61
N VAL A 144 -12.79 8.78 -12.77
CA VAL A 144 -14.13 8.19 -12.87
C VAL A 144 -15.00 9.11 -13.68
N VAL A 145 -15.65 8.59 -14.73
CA VAL A 145 -16.67 9.33 -15.47
C VAL A 145 -18.02 9.01 -14.82
N LEU A 146 -18.75 10.04 -14.45
CA LEU A 146 -20.05 9.96 -13.81
C LEU A 146 -21.13 10.44 -14.80
N ASP A 147 -22.19 9.64 -14.98
CA ASP A 147 -23.43 10.09 -15.57
C ASP A 147 -24.25 10.78 -14.49
N MET A 148 -24.31 12.12 -14.54
CA MET A 148 -24.94 12.94 -13.51
C MET A 148 -26.46 12.79 -13.47
N TYR A 149 -27.10 12.41 -14.60
CA TYR A 149 -28.54 12.17 -14.65
C TYR A 149 -28.89 10.79 -14.07
N ALA A 150 -28.14 9.76 -14.45
CA ALA A 150 -28.34 8.42 -13.91
C ALA A 150 -28.07 8.34 -12.41
N LEU A 151 -27.13 9.16 -11.91
CA LEU A 151 -26.75 9.22 -10.49
C LEU A 151 -27.57 10.21 -9.67
N ASN A 152 -28.49 10.97 -10.27
CA ASN A 152 -29.26 11.94 -9.50
C ASN A 152 -30.00 11.28 -8.33
N GLN A 153 -29.74 11.76 -7.10
CA GLN A 153 -30.16 11.16 -5.81
C GLN A 153 -29.57 9.76 -5.55
N GLY A 154 -28.43 9.44 -6.14
CA GLY A 154 -27.72 8.17 -5.98
C GLY A 154 -26.26 8.31 -5.57
N THR A 155 -25.63 7.15 -5.41
CA THR A 155 -24.19 7.04 -5.09
C THR A 155 -23.56 6.01 -6.03
N ALA A 156 -22.47 6.41 -6.71
CA ALA A 156 -21.58 5.50 -7.38
C ALA A 156 -20.34 5.23 -6.51
N THR A 157 -19.70 4.10 -6.70
CA THR A 157 -18.46 3.72 -6.02
C THR A 157 -17.36 3.42 -7.02
N ALA A 158 -16.12 3.68 -6.64
CA ALA A 158 -14.95 3.24 -7.38
C ALA A 158 -13.89 2.68 -6.41
N PRO A 159 -13.12 1.65 -6.82
CA PRO A 159 -12.06 1.11 -5.98
C PRO A 159 -10.97 2.16 -5.75
N MET A 160 -10.48 2.24 -4.53
CA MET A 160 -9.27 3.00 -4.21
C MET A 160 -8.06 2.10 -4.46
N LEU A 161 -7.23 2.46 -5.46
CA LEU A 161 -6.15 1.62 -5.96
C LEU A 161 -4.79 2.16 -5.56
N ALA A 162 -4.02 1.34 -4.82
CA ALA A 162 -2.61 1.51 -4.53
C ALA A 162 -1.83 0.40 -5.25
N GLU A 163 -0.95 0.75 -6.17
CA GLU A 163 -0.15 -0.20 -6.96
C GLU A 163 -0.98 -1.33 -7.62
N GLY A 164 -2.22 -1.04 -8.01
CA GLY A 164 -3.15 -2.01 -8.62
C GLY A 164 -3.88 -2.92 -7.63
N ARG A 165 -3.69 -2.74 -6.34
CA ARG A 165 -4.45 -3.42 -5.27
C ARG A 165 -5.53 -2.50 -4.73
N LYS A 166 -6.69 -3.07 -4.40
CA LYS A 166 -7.80 -2.34 -3.79
C LYS A 166 -7.56 -2.23 -2.28
N ILE A 167 -7.47 -1.00 -1.78
CA ILE A 167 -7.26 -0.70 -0.36
C ILE A 167 -8.47 -0.03 0.31
N GLY A 168 -9.50 0.29 -0.48
CA GLY A 168 -10.69 0.98 -0.02
C GLY A 168 -11.62 1.34 -1.16
N GLU A 169 -12.54 2.24 -0.89
CA GLU A 169 -13.53 2.75 -1.86
C GLU A 169 -13.63 4.27 -1.82
N VAL A 170 -13.90 4.84 -3.00
CA VAL A 170 -14.27 6.24 -3.18
C VAL A 170 -15.74 6.29 -3.56
N TYR A 171 -16.52 7.12 -2.90
CA TYR A 171 -17.95 7.29 -3.08
C TYR A 171 -18.25 8.64 -3.74
N PHE A 172 -19.11 8.62 -4.74
CA PHE A 172 -19.58 9.79 -5.49
C PHE A 172 -21.09 9.89 -5.28
N THR A 173 -21.50 10.81 -4.43
CA THR A 173 -22.95 11.02 -4.16
C THR A 173 -23.41 12.26 -4.91
N VAL A 174 -24.47 12.10 -5.70
CA VAL A 174 -25.10 13.20 -6.44
C VAL A 174 -26.47 13.48 -5.87
N LEU A 175 -26.72 14.74 -5.50
CA LEU A 175 -27.99 15.22 -5.00
C LEU A 175 -28.29 16.59 -5.62
N ASP A 176 -29.36 16.69 -6.37
CA ASP A 176 -29.87 17.93 -6.99
C ASP A 176 -28.75 18.73 -7.71
N GLY A 177 -28.00 18.05 -8.59
CA GLY A 177 -26.88 18.65 -9.36
C GLY A 177 -25.65 18.99 -8.51
N THR A 178 -25.60 18.55 -7.26
CA THR A 178 -24.45 18.73 -6.37
C THR A 178 -23.73 17.39 -6.18
N LEU A 179 -22.42 17.37 -6.44
CA LEU A 179 -21.57 16.21 -6.24
C LEU A 179 -20.84 16.32 -4.89
N GLN A 180 -20.84 15.24 -4.11
CA GLN A 180 -19.97 15.06 -2.95
C GLN A 180 -19.09 13.84 -3.18
N VAL A 181 -17.79 13.96 -2.88
CA VAL A 181 -16.80 12.87 -2.98
C VAL A 181 -16.30 12.52 -1.59
N SER A 182 -16.44 11.27 -1.19
CA SER A 182 -15.89 10.74 0.07
C SER A 182 -15.07 9.48 -0.19
N ALA A 183 -14.30 9.03 0.79
CA ALA A 183 -13.46 7.85 0.67
C ALA A 183 -13.35 7.12 2.00
N SER A 184 -13.19 5.78 1.94
CA SER A 184 -13.02 4.92 3.12
C SER A 184 -12.00 3.83 2.82
N LEU A 185 -11.14 3.53 3.79
CA LEU A 185 -10.22 2.38 3.77
C LEU A 185 -10.93 1.12 4.28
N PHE A 186 -10.50 -0.05 3.82
CA PHE A 186 -10.99 -1.34 4.31
C PHE A 186 -10.25 -1.80 5.55
N ALA A 187 -8.95 -1.50 5.61
CA ALA A 187 -8.05 -1.90 6.69
C ALA A 187 -7.64 -0.70 7.54
N GLU A 188 -6.85 -0.96 8.58
CA GLU A 188 -6.24 0.10 9.36
C GLU A 188 -5.42 1.03 8.48
N GLY A 189 -5.54 2.33 8.75
CA GLY A 189 -4.81 3.34 8.01
C GLY A 189 -5.50 4.71 8.06
N GLU A 190 -4.89 5.65 7.39
CA GLU A 190 -5.42 7.01 7.29
C GLU A 190 -5.21 7.61 5.89
N ILE A 191 -6.09 8.51 5.53
CA ILE A 191 -5.97 9.32 4.32
C ILE A 191 -5.32 10.65 4.71
N ASP A 192 -4.00 10.73 4.53
CA ASP A 192 -3.19 11.89 4.93
C ASP A 192 -3.54 13.13 4.11
N LYS A 193 -3.79 12.92 2.80
CA LYS A 193 -4.07 14.00 1.87
C LYS A 193 -5.00 13.53 0.77
N ALA A 194 -5.93 14.41 0.38
CA ALA A 194 -6.82 14.18 -0.75
C ALA A 194 -6.92 15.42 -1.64
N ASN A 195 -6.78 15.22 -2.94
CA ASN A 195 -7.05 16.22 -3.95
C ASN A 195 -8.09 15.67 -4.93
N VAL A 196 -9.16 16.41 -5.14
CA VAL A 196 -10.23 16.08 -6.06
C VAL A 196 -10.22 17.10 -7.19
N TYR A 197 -10.20 16.60 -8.44
CA TYR A 197 -10.19 17.39 -9.67
C TYR A 197 -11.40 17.00 -10.49
N ILE A 198 -12.24 17.96 -10.85
CA ILE A 198 -13.50 17.72 -11.55
C ILE A 198 -13.56 18.53 -12.81
N ALA A 199 -13.85 17.84 -13.90
CA ALA A 199 -14.12 18.42 -15.21
C ALA A 199 -15.56 18.11 -15.61
N ALA A 200 -16.38 19.14 -15.78
CA ALA A 200 -17.79 19.02 -16.15
C ALA A 200 -18.03 19.18 -17.68
N ASP A 201 -16.97 19.42 -18.44
CA ASP A 201 -17.00 19.57 -19.90
C ASP A 201 -15.73 19.03 -20.56
N ALA A 202 -15.76 18.82 -21.87
CA ALA A 202 -14.67 18.24 -22.63
C ALA A 202 -13.39 19.13 -22.63
N ILE A 203 -13.53 20.45 -22.57
CA ILE A 203 -12.41 21.39 -22.58
C ILE A 203 -11.62 21.28 -21.28
N THR A 204 -12.31 21.34 -20.13
CA THR A 204 -11.66 21.17 -18.82
C THR A 204 -11.12 19.74 -18.65
N ALA A 205 -11.80 18.73 -19.19
CA ALA A 205 -11.35 17.34 -19.16
C ALA A 205 -10.05 17.11 -19.93
N SER A 206 -9.82 17.83 -21.03
CA SER A 206 -8.57 17.74 -21.79
C SER A 206 -7.34 18.14 -20.99
N THR A 207 -7.52 18.95 -19.93
CA THR A 207 -6.45 19.42 -19.03
C THR A 207 -6.35 18.60 -17.74
N LEU A 208 -7.23 17.62 -17.52
CA LEU A 208 -7.27 16.81 -16.30
C LEU A 208 -5.95 16.06 -16.10
N GLY A 209 -5.41 16.13 -14.89
CA GLY A 209 -4.12 15.51 -14.53
C GLY A 209 -2.88 16.29 -14.97
N THR A 210 -3.03 17.46 -15.61
CA THR A 210 -1.94 18.38 -15.97
C THR A 210 -1.74 19.47 -14.93
N ASN A 211 -0.60 20.17 -15.00
CA ASN A 211 -0.33 21.34 -14.13
C ASN A 211 -1.22 22.55 -14.49
N HIS A 212 -1.83 22.54 -15.67
CA HIS A 212 -2.66 23.63 -16.21
C HIS A 212 -4.16 23.29 -16.13
N PHE A 213 -4.56 22.40 -15.23
CA PHE A 213 -5.96 22.04 -15.06
C PHE A 213 -6.83 23.27 -14.77
N THR A 214 -7.88 23.46 -15.57
CA THR A 214 -8.76 24.63 -15.54
C THR A 214 -10.11 24.37 -14.87
N GLY A 215 -10.42 23.10 -14.56
CA GLY A 215 -11.65 22.72 -13.87
C GLY A 215 -11.62 22.95 -12.35
N ILE A 216 -12.58 22.33 -11.65
CA ILE A 216 -12.74 22.49 -10.21
C ILE A 216 -11.70 21.67 -9.45
N LYS A 217 -10.98 22.31 -8.52
CA LYS A 217 -10.08 21.64 -7.55
C LYS A 217 -10.66 21.79 -6.16
N THR A 218 -10.77 20.65 -5.47
CA THR A 218 -11.36 20.62 -4.12
C THR A 218 -10.76 19.50 -3.26
N ARG A 219 -11.39 19.21 -2.14
CA ARG A 219 -11.05 18.14 -1.19
C ARG A 219 -12.24 17.21 -1.00
N LEU A 220 -12.02 16.07 -0.34
CA LEU A 220 -13.11 15.18 0.09
C LEU A 220 -14.12 15.90 0.99
N ASN A 221 -15.33 15.36 1.01
CA ASN A 221 -16.45 15.81 1.86
C ASN A 221 -16.81 17.29 1.66
N ARG A 222 -16.78 17.75 0.41
CA ARG A 222 -17.24 19.08 0.02
C ARG A 222 -18.37 18.97 -0.99
N ASP A 223 -19.35 19.82 -0.84
CA ASP A 223 -20.46 19.98 -1.79
C ASP A 223 -19.97 20.79 -2.99
N ILE A 224 -20.14 20.22 -4.18
CA ILE A 224 -19.65 20.77 -5.43
C ILE A 224 -20.81 20.92 -6.40
N PRO A 225 -21.36 22.13 -6.56
CA PRO A 225 -22.45 22.35 -7.51
C PRO A 225 -21.92 22.20 -8.94
N LEU A 226 -22.47 21.26 -9.69
CA LEU A 226 -22.17 21.02 -11.11
C LEU A 226 -23.31 21.45 -12.04
N GLY A 227 -24.47 21.84 -11.47
CA GLY A 227 -25.64 22.26 -12.22
C GLY A 227 -26.18 21.16 -13.12
N ASP A 228 -26.48 21.53 -14.37
CA ASP A 228 -27.08 20.64 -15.38
C ASP A 228 -26.04 19.87 -16.22
N ALA A 229 -24.80 19.75 -15.76
CA ALA A 229 -23.77 18.99 -16.48
C ALA A 229 -24.21 17.52 -16.63
N PRO A 230 -24.30 16.95 -17.85
CA PRO A 230 -24.75 15.57 -18.05
C PRO A 230 -23.72 14.55 -17.55
N TYR A 231 -22.43 14.88 -17.67
CA TYR A 231 -21.32 14.04 -17.22
C TYR A 231 -20.29 14.86 -16.45
N ALA A 232 -19.58 14.17 -15.58
CA ALA A 232 -18.40 14.74 -14.90
C ALA A 232 -17.26 13.71 -14.88
N ALA A 233 -16.06 14.14 -15.27
CA ALA A 233 -14.84 13.35 -15.06
C ALA A 233 -14.15 13.78 -13.76
N VAL A 234 -14.04 12.85 -12.83
CA VAL A 234 -13.52 13.11 -11.47
C VAL A 234 -12.23 12.32 -11.26
N MET A 235 -11.11 13.01 -11.08
CA MET A 235 -9.85 12.41 -10.65
C MET A 235 -9.67 12.65 -9.16
N VAL A 236 -9.58 11.57 -8.40
CA VAL A 236 -9.28 11.60 -6.96
C VAL A 236 -7.87 11.08 -6.77
N GLN A 237 -6.97 11.93 -6.27
CA GLN A 237 -5.60 11.57 -5.94
C GLN A 237 -5.39 11.66 -4.45
N LEU A 238 -4.91 10.58 -3.85
CA LEU A 238 -4.77 10.42 -2.41
C LEU A 238 -3.31 10.14 -2.03
N THR A 239 -2.93 10.58 -0.85
CA THR A 239 -1.81 10.06 -0.08
C THR A 239 -2.42 9.26 1.06
N VAL A 240 -2.06 8.00 1.19
CA VAL A 240 -2.68 7.07 2.12
C VAL A 240 -1.59 6.28 2.84
N THR A 241 -1.69 6.21 4.16
CA THR A 241 -0.94 5.25 4.97
C THR A 241 -1.89 4.09 5.30
N TYR A 242 -1.53 2.88 4.94
CA TYR A 242 -2.42 1.72 5.02
C TYR A 242 -1.67 0.43 5.33
N ASP A 243 -2.40 -0.54 5.88
CA ASP A 243 -1.93 -1.91 6.04
C ASP A 243 -1.91 -2.63 4.69
N PRO A 244 -0.73 -3.09 4.20
CA PRO A 244 -0.63 -3.79 2.92
C PRO A 244 -1.28 -5.18 2.91
N GLU A 245 -1.47 -5.82 4.08
CA GLU A 245 -2.12 -7.13 4.15
C GLU A 245 -3.64 -7.02 3.97
N GLY A 246 -4.23 -5.90 4.37
CA GLY A 246 -5.63 -5.57 4.10
C GLY A 246 -5.93 -5.19 2.64
N ALA A 247 -4.90 -5.07 1.79
CA ALA A 247 -5.08 -4.72 0.39
C ALA A 247 -5.48 -5.94 -0.46
N GLU A 248 -6.61 -5.85 -1.16
CA GLU A 248 -7.16 -6.91 -2.00
C GLU A 248 -6.61 -6.88 -3.43
N THR A 249 -6.45 -8.04 -4.06
CA THR A 249 -6.20 -8.09 -5.50
C THR A 249 -7.46 -7.63 -6.24
N TYR A 250 -7.34 -6.53 -6.99
CA TYR A 250 -8.46 -5.99 -7.75
C TYR A 250 -8.44 -6.49 -9.19
N GLN A 251 -9.57 -7.01 -9.63
CA GLN A 251 -9.87 -7.28 -11.03
C GLN A 251 -11.29 -6.79 -11.30
N MET A 252 -11.42 -5.96 -12.32
CA MET A 252 -12.74 -5.48 -12.77
C MET A 252 -13.61 -6.66 -13.15
N THR A 253 -14.82 -6.71 -12.62
CA THR A 253 -15.80 -7.73 -12.98
C THR A 253 -16.31 -7.51 -14.41
N PRO A 254 -16.85 -8.54 -15.09
CA PRO A 254 -17.44 -8.36 -16.42
C PRO A 254 -18.57 -7.32 -16.47
N ALA A 255 -19.34 -7.15 -15.40
CA ALA A 255 -20.38 -6.13 -15.30
C ALA A 255 -19.76 -4.73 -15.21
N GLU A 256 -18.83 -4.50 -14.30
CA GLU A 256 -18.09 -3.23 -14.20
C GLU A 256 -17.38 -2.88 -15.51
N GLN A 257 -16.85 -3.88 -16.24
CA GLN A 257 -16.21 -3.66 -17.53
C GLN A 257 -17.21 -3.23 -18.60
N ALA A 258 -18.42 -3.78 -18.61
CA ALA A 258 -19.48 -3.37 -19.53
C ALA A 258 -19.94 -1.94 -19.25
N ASP A 259 -20.20 -1.60 -17.99
CA ASP A 259 -20.58 -0.26 -17.55
C ASP A 259 -19.48 0.77 -17.89
N TYR A 260 -18.22 0.39 -17.69
CA TYR A 260 -17.06 1.20 -18.04
C TYR A 260 -17.00 1.50 -19.56
N LEU A 261 -17.21 0.50 -20.41
CA LEU A 261 -17.20 0.67 -21.87
C LEU A 261 -18.35 1.56 -22.35
N GLU A 262 -19.53 1.42 -21.78
CA GLU A 262 -20.69 2.27 -22.09
C GLU A 262 -20.40 3.74 -21.70
N LEU A 263 -19.87 3.98 -20.49
CA LEU A 263 -19.48 5.32 -20.06
C LEU A 263 -18.37 5.91 -20.95
N GLN A 264 -17.45 5.10 -21.44
CA GLN A 264 -16.38 5.52 -22.34
C GLN A 264 -16.95 5.97 -23.70
N GLU A 265 -17.87 5.21 -24.26
CA GLU A 265 -18.55 5.55 -25.53
C GLU A 265 -19.34 6.85 -25.39
N ASN A 266 -20.13 6.99 -24.35
CA ASN A 266 -20.91 8.18 -24.06
C ASN A 266 -20.02 9.43 -23.87
N TRP A 267 -18.90 9.28 -23.16
CA TRP A 267 -17.92 10.33 -22.98
C TRP A 267 -17.30 10.77 -24.31
N GLN A 268 -16.91 9.83 -25.18
CA GLN A 268 -16.36 10.13 -26.51
C GLN A 268 -17.36 10.84 -27.40
N LEU A 269 -18.63 10.42 -27.38
CA LEU A 269 -19.70 11.09 -28.12
C LEU A 269 -19.88 12.55 -27.64
N MET A 270 -19.88 12.79 -26.34
CA MET A 270 -19.97 14.15 -25.80
C MET A 270 -18.78 15.02 -26.28
N GLN A 271 -17.55 14.49 -26.28
CA GLN A 271 -16.37 15.23 -26.77
C GLN A 271 -16.50 15.61 -28.25
N MET A 272 -17.03 14.71 -29.09
CA MET A 272 -17.24 14.97 -30.52
C MET A 272 -18.27 16.06 -30.75
N VAL A 273 -19.36 16.08 -30.00
CA VAL A 273 -20.41 17.12 -30.09
C VAL A 273 -19.84 18.48 -29.74
N THR A 274 -19.15 18.58 -28.61
CA THR A 274 -18.54 19.83 -28.14
C THR A 274 -17.46 20.36 -29.10
N ALA A 275 -16.68 19.47 -29.73
CA ALA A 275 -15.68 19.87 -30.72
C ALA A 275 -16.33 20.45 -32.01
N ASN A 276 -17.46 19.89 -32.43
CA ASN A 276 -18.20 20.38 -33.61
C ASN A 276 -18.87 21.73 -33.35
N GLU A 277 -19.40 21.95 -32.16
CA GLU A 277 -19.98 23.27 -31.77
C GLU A 277 -18.94 24.38 -31.65
N ALA A 278 -17.68 24.04 -31.33
CA ALA A 278 -16.58 25.02 -31.24
C ALA A 278 -16.04 25.44 -32.64
N VAL A 279 -16.37 24.75 -33.73
CA VAL A 279 -15.90 24.99 -35.10
C VAL A 279 -16.98 25.69 -35.96
N GLY A 280 -18.22 25.74 -35.53
CA GLY A 280 -19.33 26.46 -36.19
C GLY A 280 -19.55 27.85 -35.64
#